data_1c4070fe19e235d1d7b120c6c84d7b14
#
_entry.id   1c4070fe19e235d1d7b120c6c84d7b14
#
_cell.length_a   1.000
_cell.length_b   1.000
_cell.length_c   1.000
_cell.angle_alpha   90.00
_cell.angle_beta   90.00
_cell.angle_gamma   90.00
#
_symmetry.space_group_name_H-M   'P 1'
#
loop_
_entity.id
_entity.type
_entity.pdbx_description
1 polymer ?
#
loop_
_entity_poly.entity_id
_entity_poly.type
_entity_poly.pdbx_seq_one_letter_code
_entity_poly.pdbx_strand_id
1 'polypeptide(L)'
;MSWLLDSDVLSQPAKKIGDARVIRWIEKHQQQCYTSSIVIAQLAFWVRTKRGKQRVALQKWLTELVEAMRGRILGFNVSAAHVWADLQYQLQTTGKPMPVEDSYIAAIARRHNLTVATGNVKDFQRPGIKVFDPFAET
;
A
#
# COMPACT_ATOMS: atom_id res chain seq x y z
N MET A 1 -11.25 6.28 -11.10
CA MET A 1 -10.84 5.93 -9.73
C MET A 1 -9.40 5.45 -9.72
N SER A 2 -8.66 5.83 -8.71
CA SER A 2 -7.26 5.41 -8.56
C SER A 2 -7.03 4.87 -7.14
N TRP A 3 -6.06 3.97 -7.03
CA TRP A 3 -5.81 3.23 -5.79
C TRP A 3 -4.38 3.41 -5.33
N LEU A 4 -4.18 3.37 -4.02
CA LEU A 4 -2.87 3.19 -3.39
C LEU A 4 -2.80 1.74 -2.90
N LEU A 5 -1.90 0.96 -3.47
CA LEU A 5 -1.77 -0.46 -3.15
C LEU A 5 -0.93 -0.66 -1.89
N ASP A 6 -1.52 -1.36 -0.92
CA ASP A 6 -0.82 -1.79 0.30
C ASP A 6 0.13 -2.94 -0.03
N SER A 7 1.04 -3.24 0.87
CA SER A 7 2.08 -4.25 0.65
C SER A 7 1.51 -5.65 0.40
N ASP A 8 0.41 -6.01 1.08
CA ASP A 8 -0.21 -7.34 0.89
C ASP A 8 -0.76 -7.52 -0.53
N VAL A 9 -1.25 -6.44 -1.14
CA VAL A 9 -1.76 -6.46 -2.52
C VAL A 9 -0.60 -6.43 -3.51
N LEU A 10 0.33 -5.50 -3.30
CA LEU A 10 1.42 -5.24 -4.25
C LEU A 10 2.39 -6.41 -4.35
N SER A 11 2.52 -7.20 -3.29
CA SER A 11 3.42 -8.36 -3.26
C SER A 11 2.85 -9.62 -3.90
N GLN A 12 1.56 -9.65 -4.24
CA GLN A 12 0.95 -10.88 -4.76
C GLN A 12 1.65 -11.44 -6.01
N PRO A 13 2.04 -10.61 -7.01
CA PRO A 13 2.76 -11.14 -8.17
C PRO A 13 4.13 -11.73 -7.86
N ALA A 14 4.73 -11.36 -6.72
CA ALA A 14 6.05 -11.83 -6.31
C ALA A 14 6.01 -13.11 -5.48
N LYS A 15 4.85 -13.48 -4.99
CA LYS A 15 4.70 -14.67 -4.14
C LYS A 15 4.68 -15.92 -4.99
N LYS A 16 5.22 -17.02 -4.42
CA LYS A 16 5.25 -18.33 -5.07
C LYS A 16 3.84 -18.78 -5.45
N ILE A 17 2.87 -18.56 -4.54
CA ILE A 17 1.46 -18.82 -4.78
C ILE A 17 0.71 -17.55 -4.43
N GLY A 18 0.63 -16.62 -5.41
CA GLY A 18 -0.12 -15.40 -5.26
C GLY A 18 -1.59 -15.59 -5.60
N ASP A 19 -2.43 -14.67 -5.16
CA ASP A 19 -3.86 -14.68 -5.47
C ASP A 19 -4.07 -14.24 -6.93
N ALA A 20 -4.51 -15.16 -7.77
CA ALA A 20 -4.69 -14.90 -9.19
C ALA A 20 -5.69 -13.79 -9.49
N ARG A 21 -6.72 -13.65 -8.65
CA ARG A 21 -7.73 -12.59 -8.82
C ARG A 21 -7.12 -11.21 -8.58
N VAL A 22 -6.31 -11.09 -7.53
CA VAL A 22 -5.62 -9.85 -7.19
C VAL A 22 -4.62 -9.49 -8.29
N ILE A 23 -3.85 -10.45 -8.76
CA ILE A 23 -2.86 -10.24 -9.82
C ILE A 23 -3.56 -9.73 -11.09
N ARG A 24 -4.68 -10.35 -11.49
CA ARG A 24 -5.46 -9.90 -12.65
C ARG A 24 -6.04 -8.51 -12.45
N TRP A 25 -6.50 -8.21 -11.23
CA TRP A 25 -7.02 -6.89 -10.89
C TRP A 25 -5.94 -5.82 -11.05
N ILE A 26 -4.73 -6.08 -10.56
CA ILE A 26 -3.59 -5.16 -10.71
C ILE A 26 -3.29 -4.94 -12.19
N GLU A 27 -3.19 -6.00 -12.97
CA GLU A 27 -2.91 -5.93 -14.41
C GLU A 27 -3.94 -5.09 -15.14
N LYS A 28 -5.21 -5.28 -14.81
CA LYS A 28 -6.31 -4.54 -15.43
C LYS A 28 -6.26 -3.05 -15.11
N HIS A 29 -5.76 -2.66 -13.92
CA HIS A 29 -5.83 -1.28 -13.42
C HIS A 29 -4.44 -0.62 -13.28
N GLN A 30 -3.44 -1.14 -13.97
CA GLN A 30 -2.04 -0.70 -13.80
C GLN A 30 -1.86 0.82 -13.79
N GLN A 31 -2.49 1.52 -14.72
CA GLN A 31 -2.29 2.96 -14.87
C GLN A 31 -2.93 3.77 -13.74
N GLN A 32 -3.86 3.19 -13.01
CA GLN A 32 -4.52 3.83 -11.88
C GLN A 32 -3.98 3.34 -10.54
N CYS A 33 -2.94 2.49 -10.54
CA CYS A 33 -2.35 1.96 -9.32
C CYS A 33 -1.14 2.76 -8.92
N TYR A 34 -1.20 3.31 -7.71
CA TYR A 34 -0.12 4.02 -7.03
C TYR A 34 0.33 3.20 -5.83
N THR A 35 1.45 3.56 -5.25
CA THR A 35 1.85 3.08 -3.94
C THR A 35 2.59 4.20 -3.20
N SER A 36 3.20 3.88 -2.08
CA SER A 36 3.92 4.87 -1.29
C SER A 36 5.31 4.38 -0.93
N SER A 37 6.19 5.32 -0.57
CA SER A 37 7.52 4.96 -0.07
C SER A 37 7.44 4.16 1.23
N ILE A 38 6.36 4.30 1.99
CA ILE A 38 6.12 3.50 3.21
C ILE A 38 5.92 2.03 2.83
N VAL A 39 5.10 1.77 1.81
CA VAL A 39 4.87 0.41 1.30
C VAL A 39 6.18 -0.17 0.74
N ILE A 40 6.94 0.63 0.00
CA ILE A 40 8.24 0.19 -0.52
C ILE A 40 9.17 -0.20 0.64
N ALA A 41 9.18 0.57 1.74
CA ALA A 41 9.95 0.24 2.93
C ALA A 41 9.54 -1.10 3.53
N GLN A 42 8.23 -1.36 3.61
CA GLN A 42 7.71 -2.63 4.10
C GLN A 42 8.13 -3.80 3.20
N LEU A 43 8.03 -3.63 1.89
CA LEU A 43 8.45 -4.65 0.93
C LEU A 43 9.96 -4.89 0.97
N ALA A 44 10.75 -3.82 1.07
CA ALA A 44 12.20 -3.93 1.17
C ALA A 44 12.61 -4.68 2.44
N PHE A 45 11.93 -4.43 3.55
CA PHE A 45 12.15 -5.19 4.78
C PHE A 45 11.78 -6.66 4.61
N TRP A 46 10.63 -6.93 4.02
CA TRP A 46 10.17 -8.30 3.75
C TRP A 46 11.19 -9.08 2.91
N VAL A 47 11.73 -8.46 1.86
CA VAL A 47 12.78 -9.07 1.01
C VAL A 47 13.99 -9.43 1.86
N ARG A 48 14.39 -8.57 2.79
CA ARG A 48 15.54 -8.80 3.66
C ARG A 48 15.33 -9.96 4.65
N THR A 49 14.10 -10.35 4.92
CA THR A 49 13.82 -11.52 5.76
C THR A 49 14.05 -12.85 5.03
N LYS A 50 14.21 -12.81 3.71
CA LYS A 50 14.43 -14.00 2.89
C LYS A 50 15.92 -14.27 2.74
N ARG A 51 16.26 -15.47 2.25
CA ARG A 51 17.66 -15.91 2.12
C ARG A 51 17.91 -16.55 0.76
N GLY A 52 19.18 -16.58 0.36
CA GLY A 52 19.64 -17.32 -0.81
C GLY A 52 19.00 -16.83 -2.09
N LYS A 53 18.67 -17.78 -2.95
CA LYS A 53 18.09 -17.52 -4.27
C LYS A 53 16.76 -16.79 -4.19
N GLN A 54 15.96 -17.08 -3.17
CA GLN A 54 14.68 -16.42 -2.97
C GLN A 54 14.86 -14.91 -2.74
N ARG A 55 15.81 -14.55 -1.88
CA ARG A 55 16.12 -13.15 -1.61
C ARG A 55 16.60 -12.42 -2.87
N VAL A 56 17.48 -13.06 -3.63
CA VAL A 56 18.00 -12.47 -4.87
C VAL A 56 16.87 -12.22 -5.87
N ALA A 57 15.99 -13.20 -6.04
CA ALA A 57 14.85 -13.08 -6.95
C ALA A 57 13.88 -11.98 -6.52
N LEU A 58 13.58 -11.89 -5.22
CA LEU A 58 12.67 -10.88 -4.70
C LEU A 58 13.29 -9.48 -4.76
N GLN A 59 14.59 -9.36 -4.52
CA GLN A 59 15.27 -8.06 -4.66
C GLN A 59 15.20 -7.58 -6.11
N LYS A 60 15.38 -8.47 -7.07
CA LYS A 60 15.24 -8.13 -8.49
C LYS A 60 13.83 -7.68 -8.82
N TRP A 61 12.83 -8.43 -8.32
CA TRP A 61 11.42 -8.06 -8.49
C TRP A 61 11.14 -6.66 -7.94
N LEU A 62 11.61 -6.37 -6.73
CA LEU A 62 11.37 -5.07 -6.09
C LEU A 62 12.02 -3.92 -6.89
N THR A 63 13.23 -4.12 -7.36
CA THR A 63 13.94 -3.14 -8.18
C THR A 63 13.15 -2.84 -9.47
N GLU A 64 12.66 -3.88 -10.13
CA GLU A 64 11.85 -3.74 -11.35
C GLU A 64 10.51 -3.07 -11.07
N LEU A 65 9.89 -3.40 -9.93
CA LEU A 65 8.62 -2.79 -9.51
C LEU A 65 8.76 -1.28 -9.32
N VAL A 66 9.81 -0.87 -8.60
CA VAL A 66 10.07 0.56 -8.35
C VAL A 66 10.27 1.31 -9.67
N GLU A 67 11.00 0.72 -10.60
CA GLU A 67 11.21 1.32 -11.91
C GLU A 67 9.89 1.40 -12.70
N ALA A 68 9.12 0.32 -12.70
CA ALA A 68 7.83 0.27 -13.41
C ALA A 68 6.82 1.27 -12.86
N MET A 69 6.88 1.57 -11.58
CA MET A 69 5.96 2.50 -10.92
C MET A 69 6.52 3.92 -10.79
N ARG A 70 7.58 4.23 -11.50
CA ARG A 70 8.18 5.58 -11.47
C ARG A 70 7.10 6.63 -11.75
N GLY A 71 7.04 7.66 -10.89
CA GLY A 71 6.01 8.71 -10.97
C GLY A 71 4.71 8.36 -10.25
N ARG A 72 4.57 7.11 -9.80
CA ARG A 72 3.37 6.66 -9.07
C ARG A 72 3.71 6.10 -7.69
N ILE A 73 4.89 6.42 -7.16
CA ILE A 73 5.29 6.12 -5.78
C ILE A 73 5.28 7.44 -5.02
N LEU A 74 4.35 7.56 -4.08
CA LEU A 74 4.12 8.79 -3.35
C LEU A 74 4.85 8.77 -2.02
N GLY A 75 5.42 9.92 -1.63
CA GLY A 75 6.14 10.05 -0.38
C GLY A 75 5.30 10.67 0.73
N PHE A 76 5.77 10.51 1.95
CA PHE A 76 5.21 11.18 3.12
C PHE A 76 5.85 12.57 3.23
N ASN A 77 5.34 13.51 2.43
CA ASN A 77 5.86 14.88 2.37
C ASN A 77 5.16 15.79 3.38
N VAL A 78 5.47 17.10 3.37
CA VAL A 78 4.88 18.04 4.31
C VAL A 78 3.36 18.10 4.20
N SER A 79 2.83 18.05 2.98
CA SER A 79 1.39 18.05 2.74
C SER A 79 0.73 16.82 3.37
N ALA A 80 1.31 15.63 3.18
CA ALA A 80 0.81 14.40 3.80
C ALA A 80 0.96 14.44 5.32
N ALA A 81 2.00 15.10 5.83
CA ALA A 81 2.21 15.25 7.27
C ALA A 81 1.06 16.01 7.93
N HIS A 82 0.56 17.07 7.30
CA HIS A 82 -0.58 17.82 7.82
C HIS A 82 -1.86 16.97 7.79
N VAL A 83 -2.08 16.21 6.72
CA VAL A 83 -3.22 15.29 6.63
C VAL A 83 -3.13 14.22 7.72
N TRP A 84 -1.92 13.70 7.97
CA TRP A 84 -1.69 12.74 9.03
C TRP A 84 -2.04 13.30 10.40
N ALA A 85 -1.65 14.56 10.67
CA ALA A 85 -1.95 15.21 11.93
C ALA A 85 -3.47 15.34 12.16
N ASP A 86 -4.22 15.69 11.12
CA ASP A 86 -5.69 15.76 11.18
C ASP A 86 -6.28 14.38 11.44
N LEU A 87 -5.81 13.36 10.72
CA LEU A 87 -6.25 11.99 10.88
C LEU A 87 -5.96 11.49 12.30
N GLN A 88 -4.75 11.72 12.79
CA GLN A 88 -4.32 11.27 14.11
C GLN A 88 -5.17 11.92 15.22
N TYR A 89 -5.48 13.20 15.08
CA TYR A 89 -6.36 13.91 16.01
C TYR A 89 -7.74 13.25 16.03
N GLN A 90 -8.31 12.95 14.86
CA GLN A 90 -9.61 12.27 14.77
C GLN A 90 -9.57 10.89 15.42
N LEU A 91 -8.48 10.13 15.21
CA LEU A 91 -8.34 8.79 15.79
C LEU A 91 -8.27 8.86 17.32
N GLN A 92 -7.59 9.85 17.88
CA GLN A 92 -7.55 10.05 19.32
C GLN A 92 -8.91 10.39 19.89
N THR A 93 -9.65 11.28 19.25
CA THR A 93 -10.96 11.72 19.74
C THR A 93 -12.01 10.63 19.65
N THR A 94 -11.89 9.71 18.71
CA THR A 94 -12.83 8.58 18.55
C THR A 94 -12.39 7.33 19.27
N GLY A 95 -11.18 7.29 19.84
CA GLY A 95 -10.64 6.15 20.56
C GLY A 95 -10.36 4.94 19.69
N LYS A 96 -10.12 5.14 18.38
CA LYS A 96 -9.84 4.06 17.42
C LYS A 96 -8.50 4.25 16.76
N PRO A 97 -7.39 3.93 17.45
CA PRO A 97 -6.05 4.09 16.86
C PRO A 97 -5.83 3.16 15.67
N MET A 98 -4.89 3.55 14.81
CA MET A 98 -4.40 2.74 13.71
C MET A 98 -2.96 2.32 13.98
N PRO A 99 -2.51 1.19 13.41
CA PRO A 99 -1.07 0.91 13.35
C PRO A 99 -0.35 2.08 12.70
N VAL A 100 0.84 2.42 13.20
CA VAL A 100 1.54 3.66 12.82
C VAL A 100 1.80 3.72 11.31
N GLU A 101 2.36 2.65 10.75
CA GLU A 101 2.67 2.64 9.31
C GLU A 101 1.42 2.74 8.45
N ASP A 102 0.34 2.07 8.86
CA ASP A 102 -0.94 2.16 8.17
C ASP A 102 -1.48 3.59 8.19
N SER A 103 -1.28 4.31 9.29
CA SER A 103 -1.72 5.70 9.40
C SER A 103 -0.98 6.62 8.43
N TYR A 104 0.32 6.37 8.19
CA TYR A 104 1.08 7.12 7.18
C TYR A 104 0.56 6.83 5.77
N ILE A 105 0.31 5.56 5.47
CA ILE A 105 -0.24 5.14 4.17
C ILE A 105 -1.61 5.78 3.95
N ALA A 106 -2.47 5.74 4.96
CA ALA A 106 -3.80 6.33 4.91
C ALA A 106 -3.74 7.84 4.66
N ALA A 107 -2.82 8.54 5.32
CA ALA A 107 -2.65 9.98 5.14
C ALA A 107 -2.20 10.31 3.71
N ILE A 108 -1.28 9.54 3.16
CA ILE A 108 -0.83 9.72 1.77
C ILE A 108 -2.00 9.50 0.80
N ALA A 109 -2.77 8.44 1.00
CA ALA A 109 -3.93 8.13 0.17
C ALA A 109 -4.96 9.25 0.23
N ARG A 110 -5.29 9.72 1.43
CA ARG A 110 -6.26 10.81 1.63
C ARG A 110 -5.78 12.11 0.97
N ARG A 111 -4.50 12.42 1.10
CA ARG A 111 -3.91 13.61 0.49
C ARG A 111 -4.10 13.63 -1.02
N HIS A 112 -4.00 12.47 -1.66
CA HIS A 112 -4.09 12.34 -3.12
C HIS A 112 -5.45 11.82 -3.61
N ASN A 113 -6.43 11.75 -2.71
CA ASN A 113 -7.78 11.27 -3.03
C ASN A 113 -7.78 9.85 -3.65
N LEU A 114 -6.93 8.98 -3.09
CA LEU A 114 -6.81 7.59 -3.53
C LEU A 114 -7.58 6.67 -2.59
N THR A 115 -8.06 5.56 -3.15
CA THR A 115 -8.64 4.47 -2.37
C THR A 115 -7.52 3.51 -2.00
N VAL A 116 -7.40 3.15 -0.72
CA VAL A 116 -6.41 2.16 -0.28
C VAL A 116 -6.88 0.78 -0.71
N ALA A 117 -6.10 0.09 -1.55
CA ALA A 117 -6.37 -1.30 -1.94
C ALA A 117 -5.59 -2.21 -0.99
N THR A 118 -6.30 -2.94 -0.15
CA THR A 118 -5.72 -3.77 0.90
C THR A 118 -6.67 -4.89 1.31
N GLY A 119 -6.11 -6.04 1.70
CA GLY A 119 -6.87 -7.08 2.37
C GLY A 119 -7.08 -6.79 3.84
N ASN A 120 -6.32 -5.83 4.39
CA ASN A 120 -6.37 -5.46 5.80
C ASN A 120 -7.37 -4.33 6.04
N VAL A 121 -8.59 -4.51 5.58
CA VAL A 121 -9.67 -3.51 5.60
C VAL A 121 -9.91 -2.97 7.01
N LYS A 122 -9.90 -3.85 8.00
CA LYS A 122 -10.18 -3.50 9.39
C LYS A 122 -9.27 -2.38 9.91
N ASP A 123 -7.99 -2.42 9.58
CA ASP A 123 -7.03 -1.44 10.07
C ASP A 123 -7.15 -0.08 9.36
N PHE A 124 -7.67 -0.07 8.13
CA PHE A 124 -7.82 1.15 7.34
C PHE A 124 -9.23 1.76 7.40
N GLN A 125 -10.20 1.03 7.91
CA GLN A 125 -11.61 1.47 7.92
C GLN A 125 -11.83 2.57 8.97
N ARG A 126 -11.59 3.81 8.57
CA ARG A 126 -11.70 5.01 9.41
C ARG A 126 -12.40 6.11 8.63
N PRO A 127 -13.03 7.09 9.31
CA PRO A 127 -13.65 8.23 8.62
C PRO A 127 -12.66 8.95 7.71
N GLY A 128 -13.10 9.24 6.49
CA GLY A 128 -12.27 9.96 5.50
C GLY A 128 -11.29 9.10 4.74
N ILE A 129 -11.20 7.79 5.04
CA ILE A 129 -10.32 6.86 4.34
C ILE A 129 -11.19 5.94 3.48
N LYS A 130 -10.92 5.93 2.17
CA LYS A 130 -11.60 5.04 1.22
C LYS A 130 -10.80 3.75 1.11
N VAL A 131 -11.48 2.61 1.23
CA VAL A 131 -10.84 1.29 1.27
C VAL A 131 -11.52 0.36 0.26
N PHE A 132 -10.72 -0.46 -0.41
CA PHE A 132 -11.19 -1.49 -1.32
C PHE A 132 -10.37 -2.76 -1.10
N ASP A 133 -11.05 -3.90 -1.00
CA ASP A 133 -10.41 -5.20 -0.79
C ASP A 133 -10.42 -6.01 -2.09
N PRO A 134 -9.30 -6.07 -2.84
CA PRO A 134 -9.25 -6.83 -4.09
C PRO A 134 -9.25 -8.35 -3.86
N PHE A 135 -9.02 -8.82 -2.63
CA PHE A 135 -9.10 -10.26 -2.31
C PHE A 135 -10.55 -10.72 -2.18
N ALA A 136 -11.44 -9.84 -1.73
CA ALA A 136 -12.85 -10.16 -1.53
C ALA A 136 -13.69 -9.99 -2.79
N GLU A 137 -13.29 -9.08 -3.67
CA GLU A 137 -13.98 -8.80 -4.92
C GLU A 137 -13.57 -9.77 -6.01
N THR A 138 -14.49 -10.16 -6.85
CA THR A 138 -14.25 -11.08 -7.95
C THR A 138 -14.46 -10.45 -9.33
#